data_a105dff8b38446b98e97972ddd1ed75b
#
_entry.id   a105dff8b38446b98e97972ddd1ed75b
#
_cell.length_a   1.000
_cell.length_b   1.000
_cell.length_c   1.000
_cell.angle_alpha   90.00
_cell.angle_beta   90.00
_cell.angle_gamma   90.00
#
_symmetry.space_group_name_H-M   'P 1'
#
loop_
_entity.id
_entity.type
_entity.pdbx_description
1 polymer ?
#
loop_
_entity_poly.entity_id
_entity_poly.type
_entity_poly.pdbx_seq_one_letter_code
_entity_poly.pdbx_strand_id
1 'polypeptide(L)'
;MADTRTETDSFGPLEVAADKYWGAQTQRSLGNFKIGTETMPLPLVRALGIVKMSAAKANMKLDNLEKEIGEAIVSAAGEVAEGKLNDHFPLVVWQTGSGTQSNMNSNEVISNRAIEMLGGTMGSKEPVHPNDHCNRSQSSNDTFPTAMHIAAAEEIVHMLVPSLQQLHNALNDKAQSFKDIIKIGRTHTQDATPLTLGQEFSGYVAMVENGIARVEGVLPKLYELAQGGTAVGTGINAKVGFAEKFADEVAAYTKLPFVTAPNKFEALATHDAMVEAHGALNEVAVSLFKIANDIRLLGSGPRSGLGELSLPENEPGSSIMPGKVNPTQCEALTMVCAQVMGNNTAVSFAGSQGHFELNVYKPVIATNVLQSIRLLGDAAVSFSDNCVVGIKANEDNIAALMERSLMLVTALAPTIGYDNATTVAKTAHKNGTTLREEAVKGGFVTEEEFDTIVRPEDMIAPK
;
A
#
# COMPACT_ATOMS: atom_id res chain seq x y z
N MET A 1 -19.51 27.53 -28.16
CA MET A 1 -18.35 26.61 -28.34
C MET A 1 -17.37 27.05 -27.28
N ALA A 2 -16.69 26.14 -26.63
CA ALA A 2 -15.61 26.54 -25.72
C ALA A 2 -14.51 27.22 -26.52
N ASP A 3 -13.88 28.26 -25.97
CA ASP A 3 -12.76 28.92 -26.61
C ASP A 3 -11.59 27.94 -26.77
N THR A 4 -10.98 27.95 -27.97
CA THR A 4 -9.82 27.12 -28.29
C THR A 4 -8.63 27.98 -28.70
N ARG A 5 -7.45 27.43 -28.59
CA ARG A 5 -6.23 27.98 -29.19
C ARG A 5 -5.56 26.91 -30.06
N THR A 6 -4.83 27.35 -31.06
CA THR A 6 -4.06 26.45 -31.92
C THR A 6 -2.72 26.09 -31.26
N GLU A 7 -2.44 24.82 -31.09
CA GLU A 7 -1.14 24.28 -30.69
C GLU A 7 -0.53 23.48 -31.84
N THR A 8 0.77 23.27 -31.83
CA THR A 8 1.48 22.53 -32.90
C THR A 8 2.42 21.47 -32.35
N ASP A 9 2.57 20.39 -33.08
CA ASP A 9 3.63 19.40 -32.91
C ASP A 9 4.20 18.97 -34.28
N SER A 10 5.02 17.91 -34.31
CA SER A 10 5.61 17.41 -35.57
C SER A 10 4.59 16.86 -36.57
N PHE A 11 3.36 16.61 -36.15
CA PHE A 11 2.26 16.16 -37.01
C PHE A 11 1.36 17.32 -37.48
N GLY A 12 1.66 18.54 -37.09
CA GLY A 12 0.93 19.73 -37.50
C GLY A 12 0.04 20.35 -36.42
N PRO A 13 -0.75 21.37 -36.78
CA PRO A 13 -1.59 22.12 -35.85
C PRO A 13 -2.84 21.33 -35.42
N LEU A 14 -3.32 21.61 -34.22
CA LEU A 14 -4.63 21.20 -33.74
C LEU A 14 -5.14 22.15 -32.65
N GLU A 15 -6.45 22.10 -32.42
CA GLU A 15 -7.13 22.92 -31.44
C GLU A 15 -7.11 22.29 -30.05
N VAL A 16 -6.77 23.10 -29.06
CA VAL A 16 -6.76 22.76 -27.63
C VAL A 16 -7.64 23.78 -26.90
N ALA A 17 -8.34 23.32 -25.84
CA ALA A 17 -9.14 24.22 -25.01
C ALA A 17 -8.28 25.37 -24.46
N ALA A 18 -8.76 26.63 -24.62
CA ALA A 18 -7.97 27.82 -24.31
C ALA A 18 -7.60 27.95 -22.82
N ASP A 19 -8.42 27.37 -21.92
CA ASP A 19 -8.24 27.40 -20.48
C ASP A 19 -7.29 26.30 -19.96
N LYS A 20 -6.79 25.40 -20.81
CA LYS A 20 -5.94 24.27 -20.43
C LYS A 20 -4.48 24.53 -20.78
N TYR A 21 -3.57 24.18 -19.86
CA TYR A 21 -2.12 24.33 -20.10
C TYR A 21 -1.51 23.23 -20.95
N TRP A 22 -2.18 22.07 -21.14
CA TRP A 22 -1.64 21.03 -22.02
C TRP A 22 -1.60 21.48 -23.48
N GLY A 23 -0.74 20.85 -24.28
CA GLY A 23 -0.52 21.22 -25.68
C GLY A 23 -0.95 20.12 -26.65
N ALA A 24 -0.33 20.17 -27.85
CA ALA A 24 -0.72 19.35 -28.99
C ALA A 24 -0.58 17.82 -28.72
N GLN A 25 0.52 17.38 -28.11
CA GLN A 25 0.76 15.94 -27.91
C GLN A 25 -0.24 15.33 -26.91
N THR A 26 -0.53 16.05 -25.83
CA THR A 26 -1.57 15.63 -24.87
C THR A 26 -2.94 15.59 -25.55
N GLN A 27 -3.30 16.60 -26.33
CA GLN A 27 -4.57 16.63 -27.05
C GLN A 27 -4.72 15.48 -28.04
N ARG A 28 -3.64 15.08 -28.73
CA ARG A 28 -3.65 13.89 -29.59
C ARG A 28 -3.85 12.61 -28.79
N SER A 29 -3.19 12.50 -27.64
CA SER A 29 -3.34 11.34 -26.74
C SER A 29 -4.78 11.16 -26.30
N LEU A 30 -5.48 12.22 -25.93
CA LEU A 30 -6.91 12.22 -25.61
C LEU A 30 -7.78 11.69 -26.76
N GLY A 31 -7.38 11.96 -27.99
CA GLY A 31 -8.05 11.46 -29.20
C GLY A 31 -7.76 9.97 -29.47
N ASN A 32 -6.52 9.54 -29.24
CA ASN A 32 -6.00 8.23 -29.62
C ASN A 32 -6.30 7.13 -28.59
N PHE A 33 -6.33 7.44 -27.30
CA PHE A 33 -6.44 6.47 -26.22
C PHE A 33 -7.76 6.64 -25.44
N LYS A 34 -8.88 6.39 -26.08
CA LYS A 34 -10.22 6.38 -25.47
C LYS A 34 -10.50 5.03 -24.83
N ILE A 35 -9.72 4.66 -23.81
CA ILE A 35 -9.73 3.34 -23.17
C ILE A 35 -9.89 3.55 -21.65
N GLY A 36 -10.97 3.02 -21.06
CA GLY A 36 -11.26 3.17 -19.63
C GLY A 36 -11.47 4.63 -19.20
N THR A 37 -11.47 4.84 -17.92
CA THR A 37 -11.65 6.15 -17.27
C THR A 37 -10.55 6.46 -16.25
N GLU A 38 -9.70 5.47 -15.98
CA GLU A 38 -8.63 5.58 -15.00
C GLU A 38 -7.53 6.50 -15.52
N THR A 39 -7.38 7.66 -14.90
CA THR A 39 -6.32 8.62 -15.21
C THR A 39 -5.04 8.29 -14.45
N MET A 40 -3.93 8.89 -14.88
CA MET A 40 -2.65 8.75 -14.19
C MET A 40 -2.77 9.21 -12.74
N PRO A 41 -2.26 8.42 -11.77
CA PRO A 41 -2.37 8.75 -10.34
C PRO A 41 -1.74 10.11 -9.99
N LEU A 42 -2.40 10.91 -9.16
CA LEU A 42 -1.90 12.22 -8.75
C LEU A 42 -0.51 12.18 -8.08
N PRO A 43 -0.13 11.17 -7.28
CA PRO A 43 1.25 11.06 -6.80
C PRO A 43 2.28 10.97 -7.92
N LEU A 44 1.95 10.33 -9.06
CA LEU A 44 2.84 10.31 -10.22
C LEU A 44 2.92 11.67 -10.92
N VAL A 45 1.79 12.39 -11.03
CA VAL A 45 1.76 13.76 -11.55
C VAL A 45 2.64 14.68 -10.69
N ARG A 46 2.49 14.60 -9.37
CA ARG A 46 3.35 15.29 -8.41
C ARG A 46 4.83 14.97 -8.64
N ALA A 47 5.17 13.70 -8.78
CA ALA A 47 6.54 13.26 -9.01
C ALA A 47 7.11 13.77 -10.33
N LEU A 48 6.30 13.85 -11.40
CA LEU A 48 6.70 14.47 -12.65
C LEU A 48 7.02 15.96 -12.45
N GLY A 49 6.25 16.69 -11.66
CA GLY A 49 6.56 18.07 -11.27
C GLY A 49 7.91 18.16 -10.56
N ILE A 50 8.19 17.29 -9.60
CA ILE A 50 9.48 17.23 -8.89
C ILE A 50 10.63 16.92 -9.85
N VAL A 51 10.45 15.99 -10.78
CA VAL A 51 11.45 15.67 -11.81
C VAL A 51 11.78 16.88 -12.65
N LYS A 52 10.77 17.59 -13.18
CA LYS A 52 10.99 18.75 -14.06
C LYS A 52 11.63 19.92 -13.32
N MET A 53 11.23 20.18 -12.11
CA MET A 53 11.85 21.18 -11.23
C MET A 53 13.32 20.86 -10.96
N SER A 54 13.62 19.62 -10.58
CA SER A 54 14.97 19.17 -10.24
C SER A 54 15.89 19.16 -11.47
N ALA A 55 15.36 18.75 -12.63
CA ALA A 55 16.10 18.77 -13.89
C ALA A 55 16.44 20.21 -14.33
N ALA A 56 15.51 21.16 -14.20
CA ALA A 56 15.78 22.56 -14.51
C ALA A 56 16.88 23.13 -13.59
N LYS A 57 16.81 22.88 -12.28
CA LYS A 57 17.86 23.30 -11.33
C LYS A 57 19.21 22.68 -11.64
N ALA A 58 19.28 21.38 -11.95
CA ALA A 58 20.51 20.70 -12.32
C ALA A 58 21.10 21.27 -13.61
N ASN A 59 20.29 21.51 -14.64
CA ASN A 59 20.71 22.10 -15.91
C ASN A 59 21.22 23.55 -15.74
N MET A 60 20.58 24.38 -14.90
CA MET A 60 21.09 25.72 -14.57
C MET A 60 22.45 25.66 -13.89
N LYS A 61 22.65 24.76 -12.91
CA LYS A 61 23.94 24.55 -12.23
C LYS A 61 25.07 24.05 -13.13
N LEU A 62 24.71 23.52 -14.30
CA LEU A 62 25.65 23.03 -15.31
C LEU A 62 25.80 23.99 -16.49
N ASP A 63 25.28 25.21 -16.42
CA ASP A 63 25.24 26.17 -17.52
C ASP A 63 24.67 25.56 -18.82
N ASN A 64 23.59 24.74 -18.67
CA ASN A 64 22.90 24.06 -19.77
C ASN A 64 21.46 24.54 -19.98
N LEU A 65 21.00 25.46 -19.16
CA LEU A 65 19.72 26.12 -19.25
C LEU A 65 19.87 27.57 -18.76
N GLU A 66 19.35 28.50 -19.50
CA GLU A 66 19.34 29.91 -19.13
C GLU A 66 18.59 30.15 -17.83
N LYS A 67 19.12 31.05 -17.00
CA LYS A 67 18.62 31.21 -15.62
C LYS A 67 17.15 31.66 -15.59
N GLU A 68 16.76 32.66 -16.40
CA GLU A 68 15.40 33.17 -16.41
C GLU A 68 14.38 32.11 -16.83
N ILE A 69 14.69 31.36 -17.89
CA ILE A 69 13.87 30.23 -18.36
C ILE A 69 13.81 29.13 -17.31
N GLY A 70 14.96 28.79 -16.72
CA GLY A 70 15.05 27.76 -15.70
C GLY A 70 14.25 28.10 -14.44
N GLU A 71 14.30 29.34 -13.95
CA GLU A 71 13.54 29.81 -12.81
C GLU A 71 12.03 29.79 -13.06
N ALA A 72 11.59 30.15 -14.27
CA ALA A 72 10.17 30.04 -14.66
C ALA A 72 9.70 28.56 -14.70
N ILE A 73 10.52 27.66 -15.25
CA ILE A 73 10.24 26.21 -15.24
C ILE A 73 10.18 25.67 -13.80
N VAL A 74 11.11 26.05 -12.93
CA VAL A 74 11.12 25.65 -11.51
C VAL A 74 9.82 26.09 -10.82
N SER A 75 9.37 27.32 -11.07
CA SER A 75 8.13 27.85 -10.48
C SER A 75 6.89 27.10 -10.98
N ALA A 76 6.76 26.92 -12.29
CA ALA A 76 5.62 26.20 -12.90
C ALA A 76 5.59 24.72 -12.50
N ALA A 77 6.77 24.05 -12.47
CA ALA A 77 6.89 22.66 -12.03
C ALA A 77 6.59 22.51 -10.52
N GLY A 78 6.91 23.53 -9.73
CA GLY A 78 6.52 23.61 -8.32
C GLY A 78 5.00 23.62 -8.15
N GLU A 79 4.26 24.38 -8.97
CA GLU A 79 2.78 24.36 -8.95
C GLU A 79 2.21 22.99 -9.28
N VAL A 80 2.84 22.23 -10.19
CA VAL A 80 2.46 20.82 -10.47
C VAL A 80 2.74 19.95 -9.27
N ALA A 81 3.92 20.05 -8.67
CA ALA A 81 4.30 19.27 -7.49
C ALA A 81 3.41 19.56 -6.26
N GLU A 82 2.86 20.77 -6.16
CA GLU A 82 1.93 21.18 -5.10
C GLU A 82 0.47 20.83 -5.40
N GLY A 83 0.19 20.22 -6.57
CA GLY A 83 -1.16 19.80 -6.97
C GLY A 83 -2.07 20.94 -7.49
N LYS A 84 -1.54 22.15 -7.67
CA LYS A 84 -2.32 23.32 -8.14
C LYS A 84 -2.81 23.21 -9.57
N LEU A 85 -2.16 22.34 -10.37
CA LEU A 85 -2.43 22.15 -11.79
C LEU A 85 -2.97 20.75 -12.13
N ASN A 86 -3.52 20.02 -11.16
CA ASN A 86 -3.99 18.64 -11.35
C ASN A 86 -5.02 18.48 -12.48
N ASP A 87 -5.91 19.47 -12.69
CA ASP A 87 -6.94 19.47 -13.73
C ASP A 87 -6.38 19.58 -15.17
N HIS A 88 -5.07 19.74 -15.30
CA HIS A 88 -4.35 19.80 -16.58
C HIS A 88 -3.66 18.46 -16.94
N PHE A 89 -3.94 17.38 -16.19
CA PHE A 89 -3.37 16.05 -16.41
C PHE A 89 -4.49 15.00 -16.67
N PRO A 90 -5.14 15.06 -17.83
CA PRO A 90 -6.35 14.28 -18.13
C PRO A 90 -6.05 12.89 -18.70
N LEU A 91 -4.78 12.51 -18.90
CA LEU A 91 -4.42 11.31 -19.63
C LEU A 91 -4.73 10.03 -18.86
N VAL A 92 -5.30 9.06 -19.59
CA VAL A 92 -5.60 7.75 -19.04
C VAL A 92 -4.33 6.90 -18.85
N VAL A 93 -4.42 5.90 -17.99
CA VAL A 93 -3.36 4.90 -17.76
C VAL A 93 -3.05 4.11 -19.04
N TRP A 94 -4.07 3.84 -19.83
CA TRP A 94 -4.02 3.03 -21.06
C TRP A 94 -3.48 3.86 -22.24
N GLN A 95 -2.18 4.17 -22.18
CA GLN A 95 -1.44 4.97 -23.16
C GLN A 95 -0.18 4.20 -23.62
N THR A 96 0.76 4.87 -24.29
CA THR A 96 2.03 4.22 -24.64
C THR A 96 2.74 3.69 -23.39
N GLY A 97 3.25 2.49 -23.48
CA GLY A 97 3.85 1.79 -22.35
C GLY A 97 5.13 2.40 -21.78
N SER A 98 5.77 3.31 -22.52
CA SER A 98 6.90 4.11 -22.04
C SER A 98 6.51 5.27 -21.13
N GLY A 99 5.24 5.66 -21.12
CA GLY A 99 4.74 6.84 -20.41
C GLY A 99 5.07 8.18 -21.11
N THR A 100 5.43 8.15 -22.40
CA THR A 100 5.84 9.33 -23.14
C THR A 100 4.75 10.41 -23.16
N GLN A 101 3.46 10.04 -23.31
CA GLN A 101 2.39 11.03 -23.31
C GLN A 101 2.28 11.76 -21.96
N SER A 102 2.42 11.08 -20.85
CA SER A 102 2.42 11.72 -19.52
C SER A 102 3.65 12.61 -19.30
N ASN A 103 4.82 12.19 -19.77
CA ASN A 103 6.02 13.03 -19.77
C ASN A 103 5.79 14.31 -20.60
N MET A 104 5.20 14.19 -21.81
CA MET A 104 4.90 15.33 -22.66
C MET A 104 3.79 16.20 -22.09
N ASN A 105 2.77 15.61 -21.46
CA ASN A 105 1.74 16.36 -20.73
C ASN A 105 2.39 17.28 -19.68
N SER A 106 3.30 16.75 -18.88
CA SER A 106 4.05 17.53 -17.90
C SER A 106 4.90 18.63 -18.54
N ASN A 107 5.61 18.33 -19.64
CA ASN A 107 6.41 19.32 -20.37
C ASN A 107 5.54 20.45 -20.95
N GLU A 108 4.40 20.12 -21.55
CA GLU A 108 3.48 21.08 -22.16
C GLU A 108 2.82 21.97 -21.11
N VAL A 109 2.32 21.39 -20.01
CA VAL A 109 1.71 22.15 -18.91
C VAL A 109 2.71 23.11 -18.28
N ILE A 110 3.91 22.63 -17.97
CA ILE A 110 4.95 23.46 -17.36
C ILE A 110 5.44 24.54 -18.33
N SER A 111 5.62 24.20 -19.61
CA SER A 111 6.02 25.16 -20.63
C SER A 111 4.99 26.29 -20.77
N ASN A 112 3.72 25.95 -20.96
CA ASN A 112 2.67 26.98 -21.14
C ASN A 112 2.46 27.84 -19.88
N ARG A 113 2.56 27.23 -18.69
CA ARG A 113 2.48 27.99 -17.43
C ARG A 113 3.68 28.90 -17.24
N ALA A 114 4.90 28.48 -17.59
CA ALA A 114 6.10 29.29 -17.54
C ALA A 114 6.04 30.44 -18.56
N ILE A 115 5.53 30.19 -19.79
CA ILE A 115 5.29 31.22 -20.80
C ILE A 115 4.35 32.32 -20.28
N GLU A 116 3.25 31.91 -19.66
CA GLU A 116 2.30 32.85 -19.04
C GLU A 116 2.95 33.68 -17.92
N MET A 117 3.75 33.07 -17.03
CA MET A 117 4.49 33.76 -15.97
C MET A 117 5.47 34.80 -16.53
N LEU A 118 6.04 34.56 -17.71
CA LEU A 118 6.96 35.48 -18.40
C LEU A 118 6.23 36.48 -19.30
N GLY A 119 4.89 36.49 -19.29
CA GLY A 119 4.07 37.44 -20.09
C GLY A 119 3.98 37.09 -21.58
N GLY A 120 4.34 35.84 -21.96
CA GLY A 120 4.22 35.34 -23.33
C GLY A 120 2.82 34.81 -23.66
N THR A 121 2.65 34.30 -24.86
CA THR A 121 1.38 33.75 -25.36
C THR A 121 1.42 32.21 -25.26
N MET A 122 0.49 31.59 -24.52
CA MET A 122 0.36 30.13 -24.46
C MET A 122 0.27 29.49 -25.84
N GLY A 123 0.94 28.38 -26.04
CA GLY A 123 1.01 27.68 -27.32
C GLY A 123 2.11 28.18 -28.29
N SER A 124 2.71 29.35 -28.00
CA SER A 124 3.78 29.88 -28.83
C SER A 124 5.09 29.09 -28.79
N LYS A 125 5.32 28.37 -27.71
CA LYS A 125 6.60 27.69 -27.34
C LYS A 125 7.75 28.69 -27.13
N GLU A 126 7.45 29.95 -26.93
CA GLU A 126 8.39 31.03 -26.68
C GLU A 126 7.93 31.85 -25.46
N PRO A 127 8.84 32.19 -24.53
CA PRO A 127 10.28 31.89 -24.52
C PRO A 127 10.63 30.48 -24.00
N VAL A 128 9.65 29.65 -23.55
CA VAL A 128 9.88 28.34 -23.00
C VAL A 128 9.35 27.26 -23.95
N HIS A 129 10.24 26.35 -24.40
CA HIS A 129 9.88 25.25 -25.27
C HIS A 129 9.73 23.95 -24.49
N PRO A 130 8.65 23.12 -24.69
CA PRO A 130 8.41 21.92 -23.92
C PRO A 130 9.51 20.86 -24.08
N ASN A 131 10.09 20.69 -25.28
CA ASN A 131 11.15 19.73 -25.53
C ASN A 131 12.54 20.29 -25.22
N ASP A 132 12.85 21.52 -25.72
CA ASP A 132 14.20 22.07 -25.67
C ASP A 132 14.57 22.59 -24.27
N HIS A 133 13.60 23.01 -23.48
CA HIS A 133 13.80 23.58 -22.15
C HIS A 133 13.27 22.66 -21.04
N CYS A 134 11.97 22.32 -21.03
CA CYS A 134 11.38 21.50 -19.97
C CYS A 134 11.90 20.05 -19.96
N ASN A 135 12.26 19.51 -21.15
CA ASN A 135 12.79 18.14 -21.28
C ASN A 135 14.33 18.11 -21.48
N ARG A 136 15.03 19.19 -21.23
CA ARG A 136 16.48 19.30 -21.38
C ARG A 136 17.23 18.22 -20.61
N SER A 137 18.18 17.51 -21.25
CA SER A 137 18.96 16.40 -20.68
C SER A 137 18.13 15.18 -20.29
N GLN A 138 16.92 15.01 -20.80
CA GLN A 138 15.97 13.98 -20.41
C GLN A 138 15.43 13.22 -21.63
N SER A 139 14.92 12.03 -21.36
CA SER A 139 14.01 11.27 -22.22
C SER A 139 12.80 10.86 -21.39
N SER A 140 11.68 10.54 -22.03
CA SER A 140 10.57 9.86 -21.32
C SER A 140 11.03 8.54 -20.69
N ASN A 141 12.04 7.92 -21.29
CA ASN A 141 12.50 6.60 -20.89
C ASN A 141 13.19 6.58 -19.52
N ASP A 142 13.93 7.64 -19.16
CA ASP A 142 14.51 7.81 -17.83
C ASP A 142 13.64 8.64 -16.88
N THR A 143 12.85 9.58 -17.40
CA THR A 143 11.98 10.45 -16.61
C THR A 143 10.82 9.71 -15.97
N PHE A 144 10.09 8.86 -16.71
CA PHE A 144 8.91 8.18 -16.20
C PHE A 144 9.26 7.19 -15.09
N PRO A 145 10.26 6.29 -15.22
CA PRO A 145 10.66 5.42 -14.11
C PRO A 145 11.19 6.20 -12.90
N THR A 146 11.88 7.32 -13.12
CA THR A 146 12.27 8.21 -12.02
C THR A 146 11.06 8.73 -11.25
N ALA A 147 10.02 9.18 -11.96
CA ALA A 147 8.77 9.62 -11.33
C ALA A 147 8.04 8.47 -10.61
N MET A 148 8.07 7.24 -11.16
CA MET A 148 7.51 6.05 -10.49
C MET A 148 8.19 5.81 -9.13
N HIS A 149 9.52 5.85 -9.09
CA HIS A 149 10.30 5.65 -7.87
C HIS A 149 10.04 6.75 -6.83
N ILE A 150 10.05 8.01 -7.25
CA ILE A 150 9.77 9.15 -6.34
C ILE A 150 8.36 9.02 -5.75
N ALA A 151 7.35 8.79 -6.60
CA ALA A 151 5.97 8.67 -6.15
C ALA A 151 5.77 7.50 -5.17
N ALA A 152 6.33 6.33 -5.49
CA ALA A 152 6.22 5.16 -4.61
C ALA A 152 6.92 5.39 -3.27
N ALA A 153 8.13 5.93 -3.26
CA ALA A 153 8.86 6.20 -2.03
C ALA A 153 8.18 7.26 -1.15
N GLU A 154 7.70 8.39 -1.72
CA GLU A 154 6.95 9.41 -0.97
C GLU A 154 5.67 8.82 -0.36
N GLU A 155 4.87 8.08 -1.13
CA GLU A 155 3.62 7.49 -0.64
C GLU A 155 3.87 6.40 0.42
N ILE A 156 4.92 5.60 0.30
CA ILE A 156 5.30 4.63 1.34
C ILE A 156 5.69 5.34 2.63
N VAL A 157 6.61 6.30 2.55
CA VAL A 157 7.19 6.94 3.74
C VAL A 157 6.18 7.86 4.44
N HIS A 158 5.42 8.65 3.68
CA HIS A 158 4.59 9.71 4.26
C HIS A 158 3.14 9.30 4.48
N MET A 159 2.68 8.18 3.90
CA MET A 159 1.30 7.74 4.04
C MET A 159 1.19 6.30 4.55
N LEU A 160 1.77 5.30 3.87
CA LEU A 160 1.56 3.90 4.21
C LEU A 160 2.17 3.52 5.57
N VAL A 161 3.46 3.83 5.78
CA VAL A 161 4.15 3.46 7.03
C VAL A 161 3.48 4.10 8.24
N PRO A 162 3.15 5.41 8.27
CA PRO A 162 2.38 5.99 9.36
C PRO A 162 1.01 5.34 9.59
N SER A 163 0.29 4.97 8.52
CA SER A 163 -1.01 4.31 8.60
C SER A 163 -0.92 2.90 9.21
N LEU A 164 0.07 2.12 8.80
CA LEU A 164 0.35 0.81 9.39
C LEU A 164 0.80 0.92 10.84
N GLN A 165 1.59 1.96 11.18
CA GLN A 165 2.01 2.22 12.56
C GLN A 165 0.82 2.56 13.46
N GLN A 166 -0.17 3.31 12.95
CA GLN A 166 -1.42 3.57 13.67
C GLN A 166 -2.17 2.26 13.97
N LEU A 167 -2.31 1.38 12.97
CA LEU A 167 -2.95 0.08 13.16
C LEU A 167 -2.17 -0.81 14.15
N HIS A 168 -0.84 -0.85 14.02
CA HIS A 168 0.03 -1.55 14.97
C HIS A 168 -0.23 -1.11 16.41
N ASN A 169 -0.26 0.19 16.65
CA ASN A 169 -0.48 0.74 17.98
C ASN A 169 -1.86 0.38 18.53
N ALA A 170 -2.92 0.50 17.71
CA ALA A 170 -4.27 0.13 18.11
C ALA A 170 -4.39 -1.36 18.48
N LEU A 171 -3.77 -2.25 17.70
CA LEU A 171 -3.73 -3.68 17.99
C LEU A 171 -2.92 -3.98 19.26
N ASN A 172 -1.80 -3.29 19.46
CA ASN A 172 -0.98 -3.44 20.66
C ASN A 172 -1.72 -3.00 21.93
N ASP A 173 -2.45 -1.89 21.89
CA ASP A 173 -3.28 -1.44 23.01
C ASP A 173 -4.33 -2.49 23.37
N LYS A 174 -4.93 -3.16 22.37
CA LYS A 174 -5.83 -4.29 22.60
C LYS A 174 -5.12 -5.50 23.18
N ALA A 175 -3.94 -5.86 22.67
CA ALA A 175 -3.14 -6.95 23.22
C ALA A 175 -2.84 -6.73 24.70
N GLN A 176 -2.49 -5.52 25.09
CA GLN A 176 -2.24 -5.16 26.50
C GLN A 176 -3.51 -5.20 27.34
N SER A 177 -4.63 -4.65 26.84
CA SER A 177 -5.90 -4.65 27.58
C SER A 177 -6.49 -6.03 27.79
N PHE A 178 -6.19 -6.98 26.90
CA PHE A 178 -6.69 -8.36 26.91
C PHE A 178 -5.69 -9.38 27.46
N LYS A 179 -4.57 -8.94 28.03
CA LYS A 179 -3.45 -9.80 28.43
C LYS A 179 -3.82 -10.88 29.42
N ASP A 180 -4.80 -10.61 30.30
CA ASP A 180 -5.20 -11.50 31.39
C ASP A 180 -6.49 -12.29 31.07
N ILE A 181 -7.10 -12.10 29.90
CA ILE A 181 -8.34 -12.78 29.49
C ILE A 181 -7.97 -14.14 28.88
N ILE A 182 -8.13 -15.20 29.64
CA ILE A 182 -7.86 -16.58 29.21
C ILE A 182 -9.01 -17.08 28.35
N LYS A 183 -8.70 -17.64 27.21
CA LYS A 183 -9.66 -18.18 26.24
C LYS A 183 -9.20 -19.51 25.68
N ILE A 184 -10.11 -20.24 25.03
CA ILE A 184 -9.73 -21.42 24.27
C ILE A 184 -9.01 -21.03 22.99
N GLY A 185 -7.87 -21.63 22.71
CA GLY A 185 -7.21 -21.56 21.42
C GLY A 185 -7.92 -22.41 20.37
N ARG A 186 -7.71 -22.11 19.09
CA ARG A 186 -8.24 -22.90 17.98
C ARG A 186 -7.17 -23.15 16.92
N THR A 187 -7.04 -24.41 16.52
CA THR A 187 -6.26 -24.85 15.36
C THR A 187 -7.18 -25.66 14.45
N HIS A 188 -7.08 -25.48 13.13
CA HIS A 188 -8.04 -26.07 12.18
C HIS A 188 -9.50 -25.67 12.43
N THR A 189 -9.74 -24.53 13.09
CA THR A 189 -11.05 -24.13 13.65
C THR A 189 -11.63 -25.08 14.69
N GLN A 190 -10.83 -26.01 15.21
CA GLN A 190 -11.19 -26.92 16.29
C GLN A 190 -10.59 -26.42 17.62
N ASP A 191 -11.23 -26.81 18.73
CA ASP A 191 -10.75 -26.48 20.07
C ASP A 191 -9.33 -26.99 20.29
N ALA A 192 -8.49 -26.11 20.85
CA ALA A 192 -7.11 -26.41 21.22
C ALA A 192 -6.85 -26.01 22.69
N THR A 193 -5.60 -25.95 23.07
CA THR A 193 -5.21 -25.54 24.43
C THR A 193 -5.44 -24.07 24.69
N PRO A 194 -5.60 -23.63 25.95
CA PRO A 194 -5.79 -22.22 26.29
C PRO A 194 -4.62 -21.31 25.87
N LEU A 195 -4.94 -20.05 25.63
CA LEU A 195 -4.04 -18.92 25.57
C LEU A 195 -4.78 -17.69 26.12
N THR A 196 -4.11 -16.56 26.23
CA THR A 196 -4.85 -15.32 26.50
C THR A 196 -5.28 -14.64 25.21
N LEU A 197 -6.37 -13.88 25.23
CA LEU A 197 -6.81 -13.03 24.11
C LEU A 197 -5.70 -12.01 23.77
N GLY A 198 -4.98 -11.52 24.77
CA GLY A 198 -3.81 -10.65 24.55
C GLY A 198 -2.69 -11.36 23.77
N GLN A 199 -2.40 -12.64 24.05
CA GLN A 199 -1.45 -13.44 23.27
C GLN A 199 -1.90 -13.61 21.82
N GLU A 200 -3.19 -13.85 21.57
CA GLU A 200 -3.75 -13.92 20.22
C GLU A 200 -3.56 -12.58 19.46
N PHE A 201 -3.91 -11.45 20.09
CA PHE A 201 -3.70 -10.13 19.51
C PHE A 201 -2.20 -9.78 19.33
N SER A 202 -1.32 -10.25 20.20
CA SER A 202 0.13 -10.02 20.05
C SER A 202 0.68 -10.64 18.76
N GLY A 203 0.08 -11.72 18.29
CA GLY A 203 0.37 -12.29 16.98
C GLY A 203 0.04 -11.32 15.84
N TYR A 204 -1.11 -10.63 15.93
CA TYR A 204 -1.51 -9.62 14.95
C TYR A 204 -0.58 -8.41 14.98
N VAL A 205 -0.17 -7.96 16.16
CA VAL A 205 0.83 -6.89 16.35
C VAL A 205 2.12 -7.23 15.62
N ALA A 206 2.67 -8.42 15.86
CA ALA A 206 3.92 -8.86 15.24
C ALA A 206 3.81 -8.98 13.70
N MET A 207 2.64 -9.39 13.17
CA MET A 207 2.40 -9.44 11.73
C MET A 207 2.49 -8.04 11.09
N VAL A 208 1.88 -7.02 11.71
CA VAL A 208 1.92 -5.65 11.20
C VAL A 208 3.31 -5.04 11.36
N GLU A 209 3.99 -5.25 12.49
CA GLU A 209 5.38 -4.81 12.72
C GLU A 209 6.34 -5.36 11.65
N ASN A 210 6.26 -6.66 11.39
CA ASN A 210 7.06 -7.30 10.35
C ASN A 210 6.71 -6.79 8.95
N GLY A 211 5.43 -6.48 8.69
CA GLY A 211 4.96 -5.88 7.45
C GLY A 211 5.57 -4.50 7.23
N ILE A 212 5.58 -3.63 8.25
CA ILE A 212 6.25 -2.32 8.21
C ILE A 212 7.73 -2.48 7.87
N ALA A 213 8.44 -3.37 8.57
CA ALA A 213 9.86 -3.59 8.33
C ALA A 213 10.15 -4.06 6.88
N ARG A 214 9.28 -4.90 6.29
CA ARG A 214 9.41 -5.32 4.89
C ARG A 214 9.21 -4.15 3.92
N VAL A 215 8.20 -3.33 4.15
CA VAL A 215 7.92 -2.16 3.31
C VAL A 215 9.04 -1.12 3.41
N GLU A 216 9.59 -0.88 4.59
CA GLU A 216 10.77 -0.03 4.75
C GLU A 216 12.02 -0.63 4.09
N GLY A 217 12.15 -1.96 4.12
CA GLY A 217 13.28 -2.69 3.54
C GLY A 217 13.43 -2.54 2.02
N VAL A 218 12.37 -2.21 1.27
CA VAL A 218 12.44 -2.02 -0.18
C VAL A 218 12.79 -0.59 -0.59
N LEU A 219 12.72 0.39 0.32
CA LEU A 219 12.98 1.80 0.03
C LEU A 219 14.37 2.08 -0.56
N PRO A 220 15.47 1.43 -0.11
CA PRO A 220 16.80 1.70 -0.68
C PRO A 220 16.87 1.52 -2.19
N LYS A 221 16.13 0.55 -2.76
CA LYS A 221 16.09 0.35 -4.22
C LYS A 221 15.18 1.35 -4.93
N LEU A 222 14.13 1.83 -4.29
CA LEU A 222 13.30 2.92 -4.82
C LEU A 222 14.03 4.27 -4.82
N TYR A 223 15.03 4.45 -3.96
CA TYR A 223 15.82 5.69 -3.95
C TYR A 223 16.82 5.80 -5.11
N GLU A 224 17.10 4.72 -5.85
CA GLU A 224 17.99 4.71 -7.01
C GLU A 224 17.24 5.21 -8.26
N LEU A 225 17.64 6.37 -8.81
CA LEU A 225 16.92 7.06 -9.88
C LEU A 225 17.53 6.81 -11.26
N ALA A 226 16.66 6.51 -12.24
CA ALA A 226 17.04 6.29 -13.64
C ALA A 226 17.49 7.55 -14.37
N GLN A 227 17.06 8.74 -13.91
CA GLN A 227 17.33 10.02 -14.58
C GLN A 227 18.79 10.23 -14.85
N GLY A 228 19.09 10.71 -16.06
CA GLY A 228 20.44 10.86 -16.58
C GLY A 228 20.87 9.75 -17.55
N GLY A 229 20.11 8.63 -17.62
CA GLY A 229 20.32 7.60 -18.63
C GLY A 229 19.83 7.96 -20.01
N THR A 230 18.95 8.94 -20.09
CA THR A 230 18.28 9.44 -21.30
C THR A 230 17.57 8.33 -22.09
N ALA A 231 17.91 8.13 -23.37
CA ALA A 231 17.14 7.26 -24.26
C ALA A 231 17.28 5.76 -23.95
N VAL A 232 18.52 5.29 -23.68
CA VAL A 232 18.85 3.85 -23.54
C VAL A 232 19.79 3.55 -22.38
N GLY A 233 20.18 4.55 -21.59
CA GLY A 233 21.11 4.38 -20.46
C GLY A 233 22.48 5.01 -20.65
N THR A 234 22.82 5.49 -21.85
CA THR A 234 24.15 6.04 -22.17
C THR A 234 24.31 7.51 -21.75
N GLY A 235 23.21 8.22 -21.43
CA GLY A 235 23.25 9.62 -21.06
C GLY A 235 23.47 10.59 -22.25
N ILE A 236 23.13 10.16 -23.47
CA ILE A 236 23.29 11.00 -24.66
C ILE A 236 22.57 12.35 -24.49
N ASN A 237 23.23 13.43 -24.87
CA ASN A 237 22.74 14.82 -24.77
C ASN A 237 22.61 15.37 -23.33
N ALA A 238 23.01 14.64 -22.31
CA ALA A 238 23.15 15.16 -20.95
C ALA A 238 24.60 15.61 -20.70
N LYS A 239 24.80 16.69 -19.93
CA LYS A 239 26.13 17.08 -19.45
C LYS A 239 26.62 16.15 -18.35
N VAL A 240 27.94 15.95 -18.28
CA VAL A 240 28.56 15.23 -17.18
C VAL A 240 28.18 15.84 -15.83
N GLY A 241 27.80 15.00 -14.87
CA GLY A 241 27.33 15.42 -13.54
C GLY A 241 25.82 15.77 -13.47
N PHE A 242 25.07 15.62 -14.58
CA PHE A 242 23.64 15.90 -14.56
C PHE A 242 22.87 14.92 -13.64
N ALA A 243 23.17 13.62 -13.74
CA ALA A 243 22.46 12.60 -12.98
C ALA A 243 22.61 12.77 -11.46
N GLU A 244 23.83 13.07 -11.01
CA GLU A 244 24.17 13.29 -9.61
C GLU A 244 23.50 14.56 -9.08
N LYS A 245 23.63 15.70 -9.79
CA LYS A 245 23.01 16.97 -9.41
C LYS A 245 21.49 16.91 -9.40
N PHE A 246 20.93 16.15 -10.33
CA PHE A 246 19.48 15.91 -10.38
C PHE A 246 19.02 15.15 -9.12
N ALA A 247 19.69 14.05 -8.76
CA ALA A 247 19.34 13.27 -7.58
C ALA A 247 19.50 14.09 -6.28
N ASP A 248 20.54 14.93 -6.19
CA ASP A 248 20.73 15.87 -5.07
C ASP A 248 19.55 16.84 -4.94
N GLU A 249 19.02 17.37 -6.06
CA GLU A 249 17.87 18.28 -6.03
C GLU A 249 16.59 17.55 -5.60
N VAL A 250 16.37 16.33 -6.06
CA VAL A 250 15.23 15.50 -5.63
C VAL A 250 15.33 15.22 -4.13
N ALA A 251 16.50 14.80 -3.65
CA ALA A 251 16.73 14.54 -2.23
C ALA A 251 16.54 15.80 -1.37
N ALA A 252 17.01 16.96 -1.85
CA ALA A 252 16.84 18.23 -1.14
C ALA A 252 15.38 18.67 -1.05
N TYR A 253 14.57 18.40 -2.07
CA TYR A 253 13.15 18.75 -2.08
C TYR A 253 12.30 17.80 -1.25
N THR A 254 12.44 16.48 -1.47
CA THR A 254 11.63 15.44 -0.83
C THR A 254 12.03 15.13 0.62
N LYS A 255 13.26 15.49 1.00
CA LYS A 255 13.92 15.08 2.26
C LYS A 255 14.11 13.57 2.38
N LEU A 256 14.09 12.86 1.26
CA LEU A 256 14.37 11.43 1.16
C LEU A 256 15.74 11.21 0.49
N PRO A 257 16.47 10.14 0.81
CA PRO A 257 17.86 9.94 0.40
C PRO A 257 17.99 9.40 -1.02
N PHE A 258 17.36 10.07 -1.99
CA PHE A 258 17.45 9.71 -3.39
C PHE A 258 18.88 9.87 -3.93
N VAL A 259 19.31 8.91 -4.72
CA VAL A 259 20.62 8.86 -5.36
C VAL A 259 20.48 8.49 -6.83
N THR A 260 21.51 8.74 -7.61
CA THR A 260 21.52 8.28 -9.00
C THR A 260 21.73 6.77 -9.06
N ALA A 261 20.96 6.04 -9.87
CA ALA A 261 21.12 4.59 -10.04
C ALA A 261 22.53 4.25 -10.55
N PRO A 262 23.18 3.25 -9.97
CA PRO A 262 24.53 2.86 -10.35
C PRO A 262 24.61 2.26 -11.77
N ASN A 263 23.51 1.68 -12.25
CA ASN A 263 23.40 1.16 -13.60
C ASN A 263 22.15 1.74 -14.29
N LYS A 264 22.38 2.64 -15.26
CA LYS A 264 21.28 3.30 -15.97
C LYS A 264 20.58 2.39 -16.99
N PHE A 265 21.24 1.36 -17.47
CA PHE A 265 20.68 0.40 -18.42
C PHE A 265 19.60 -0.45 -17.73
N GLU A 266 19.91 -0.96 -16.55
CA GLU A 266 18.94 -1.69 -15.72
C GLU A 266 17.79 -0.77 -15.30
N ALA A 267 18.07 0.42 -14.77
CA ALA A 267 17.08 1.35 -14.24
C ALA A 267 16.05 1.85 -15.29
N LEU A 268 16.41 1.84 -16.59
CA LEU A 268 15.50 2.17 -17.68
C LEU A 268 14.71 0.97 -18.20
N ALA A 269 15.41 -0.17 -18.34
CA ALA A 269 14.92 -1.33 -19.08
C ALA A 269 14.04 -2.25 -18.22
N THR A 270 14.24 -2.25 -16.90
CA THR A 270 13.49 -3.10 -15.96
C THR A 270 12.87 -2.26 -14.82
N HIS A 271 11.96 -2.87 -14.05
CA HIS A 271 11.32 -2.20 -12.91
C HIS A 271 11.31 -3.12 -11.69
N ASP A 272 12.43 -3.83 -11.47
CA ASP A 272 12.60 -4.83 -10.41
C ASP A 272 12.33 -4.23 -9.03
N ALA A 273 12.78 -3.00 -8.77
CA ALA A 273 12.49 -2.29 -7.52
C ALA A 273 10.98 -2.07 -7.27
N MET A 274 10.21 -1.80 -8.33
CA MET A 274 8.75 -1.64 -8.23
C MET A 274 8.06 -3.00 -8.01
N VAL A 275 8.56 -4.06 -8.63
CA VAL A 275 8.07 -5.45 -8.44
C VAL A 275 8.36 -5.90 -7.01
N GLU A 276 9.57 -5.68 -6.50
CA GLU A 276 9.97 -5.98 -5.13
C GLU A 276 9.10 -5.22 -4.12
N ALA A 277 8.93 -3.92 -4.34
CA ALA A 277 8.07 -3.09 -3.49
C ALA A 277 6.63 -3.64 -3.46
N HIS A 278 6.07 -4.00 -4.61
CA HIS A 278 4.73 -4.58 -4.65
C HIS A 278 4.66 -5.97 -3.99
N GLY A 279 5.73 -6.74 -4.03
CA GLY A 279 5.85 -7.99 -3.28
C GLY A 279 5.72 -7.80 -1.78
N ALA A 280 6.35 -6.74 -1.22
CA ALA A 280 6.20 -6.37 0.17
C ALA A 280 4.76 -5.91 0.50
N LEU A 281 4.14 -5.10 -0.37
CA LEU A 281 2.73 -4.70 -0.22
C LEU A 281 1.78 -5.90 -0.22
N ASN A 282 2.04 -6.87 -1.10
CA ASN A 282 1.26 -8.11 -1.17
C ASN A 282 1.37 -8.92 0.12
N GLU A 283 2.54 -9.01 0.74
CA GLU A 283 2.71 -9.69 2.03
C GLU A 283 1.91 -8.99 3.12
N VAL A 284 1.95 -7.65 3.19
CA VAL A 284 1.12 -6.87 4.11
C VAL A 284 -0.37 -7.18 3.90
N ALA A 285 -0.84 -7.24 2.65
CA ALA A 285 -2.22 -7.60 2.34
C ALA A 285 -2.58 -9.02 2.83
N VAL A 286 -1.68 -10.00 2.69
CA VAL A 286 -1.88 -11.37 3.21
C VAL A 286 -2.04 -11.35 4.73
N SER A 287 -1.19 -10.61 5.43
CA SER A 287 -1.25 -10.45 6.88
C SER A 287 -2.55 -9.78 7.35
N LEU A 288 -2.92 -8.66 6.73
CA LEU A 288 -4.14 -7.92 7.07
C LEU A 288 -5.41 -8.72 6.76
N PHE A 289 -5.40 -9.52 5.70
CA PHE A 289 -6.51 -10.42 5.34
C PHE A 289 -6.78 -11.43 6.46
N LYS A 290 -5.72 -12.06 6.99
CA LYS A 290 -5.82 -13.00 8.10
C LYS A 290 -6.35 -12.31 9.37
N ILE A 291 -5.79 -11.15 9.74
CA ILE A 291 -6.20 -10.40 10.93
C ILE A 291 -7.70 -10.04 10.85
N ALA A 292 -8.15 -9.51 9.71
CA ALA A 292 -9.56 -9.15 9.51
C ALA A 292 -10.50 -10.36 9.60
N ASN A 293 -10.10 -11.51 9.03
CA ASN A 293 -10.91 -12.73 9.09
C ASN A 293 -11.00 -13.32 10.50
N ASP A 294 -9.91 -13.33 11.25
CA ASP A 294 -9.93 -13.81 12.64
C ASP A 294 -10.84 -12.91 13.50
N ILE A 295 -10.65 -11.60 13.44
CA ILE A 295 -11.47 -10.65 14.22
C ILE A 295 -12.95 -10.78 13.85
N ARG A 296 -13.27 -10.88 12.55
CA ARG A 296 -14.64 -11.08 12.08
C ARG A 296 -15.25 -12.37 12.60
N LEU A 297 -14.48 -13.46 12.60
CA LEU A 297 -14.94 -14.77 13.06
C LEU A 297 -15.13 -14.78 14.58
N LEU A 298 -14.23 -14.20 15.36
CA LEU A 298 -14.34 -14.07 16.81
C LEU A 298 -15.56 -13.20 17.19
N GLY A 299 -15.93 -12.21 16.37
CA GLY A 299 -17.12 -11.36 16.55
C GLY A 299 -18.39 -11.94 15.95
N SER A 300 -18.37 -13.17 15.42
CA SER A 300 -19.53 -13.78 14.75
C SER A 300 -20.69 -14.08 15.72
N GLY A 301 -21.92 -13.93 15.26
CA GLY A 301 -23.11 -14.20 16.05
C GLY A 301 -24.07 -13.02 16.12
N PRO A 302 -24.40 -12.48 17.32
CA PRO A 302 -23.74 -12.69 18.63
C PRO A 302 -24.09 -14.00 19.39
N ARG A 303 -25.24 -14.63 19.10
CA ARG A 303 -25.71 -15.81 19.86
C ARG A 303 -25.46 -17.15 19.16
N SER A 304 -25.45 -17.15 17.83
CA SER A 304 -25.30 -18.37 17.00
C SER A 304 -23.93 -18.48 16.33
N GLY A 305 -22.95 -17.71 16.78
CA GLY A 305 -21.55 -17.77 16.35
C GLY A 305 -20.62 -17.86 17.53
N LEU A 306 -19.34 -17.46 17.35
CA LEU A 306 -18.37 -17.53 18.45
C LEU A 306 -18.63 -16.47 19.52
N GLY A 307 -18.96 -15.24 19.12
CA GLY A 307 -19.35 -14.18 20.04
C GLY A 307 -18.33 -13.83 21.13
N GLU A 308 -17.05 -14.11 20.90
CA GLU A 308 -15.99 -13.78 21.85
C GLU A 308 -15.64 -12.29 21.87
N LEU A 309 -15.87 -11.61 20.73
CA LEU A 309 -15.67 -10.17 20.59
C LEU A 309 -16.99 -9.48 20.24
N SER A 310 -17.15 -8.26 20.74
CA SER A 310 -18.13 -7.28 20.25
C SER A 310 -17.39 -6.24 19.42
N LEU A 311 -17.81 -6.09 18.16
CA LEU A 311 -17.26 -5.10 17.23
C LEU A 311 -18.07 -3.81 17.27
N PRO A 312 -17.49 -2.64 16.92
CA PRO A 312 -18.24 -1.38 16.85
C PRO A 312 -19.44 -1.43 15.88
N GLU A 313 -20.50 -0.76 16.28
CA GLU A 313 -21.72 -0.59 15.47
C GLU A 313 -21.62 0.74 14.71
N ASN A 314 -21.11 0.71 13.46
CA ASN A 314 -20.87 1.92 12.71
C ASN A 314 -22.06 2.35 11.83
N GLU A 315 -22.85 1.38 11.34
CA GLU A 315 -24.03 1.60 10.51
C GLU A 315 -25.08 0.49 10.67
N PRO A 316 -26.36 0.73 10.30
CA PRO A 316 -27.38 -0.31 10.27
C PRO A 316 -26.99 -1.45 9.34
N GLY A 317 -26.91 -2.68 9.86
CA GLY A 317 -26.37 -3.84 9.13
C GLY A 317 -27.34 -4.53 8.19
N SER A 318 -28.66 -4.18 8.20
CA SER A 318 -29.66 -4.86 7.39
C SER A 318 -30.90 -4.00 7.16
N SER A 319 -31.43 -4.07 5.94
CA SER A 319 -32.68 -3.40 5.58
C SER A 319 -33.96 -4.13 6.08
N ILE A 320 -33.83 -5.42 6.45
CA ILE A 320 -35.00 -6.26 6.82
C ILE A 320 -34.85 -6.98 8.16
N MET A 321 -33.64 -6.95 8.78
CA MET A 321 -33.38 -7.55 10.10
C MET A 321 -32.99 -6.44 11.08
N PRO A 322 -33.98 -5.88 11.86
CA PRO A 322 -33.71 -4.79 12.79
C PRO A 322 -32.67 -5.20 13.85
N GLY A 323 -31.68 -4.32 14.10
CA GLY A 323 -30.65 -4.55 15.12
C GLY A 323 -29.51 -5.48 14.69
N LYS A 324 -29.49 -5.95 13.43
CA LYS A 324 -28.36 -6.72 12.91
C LYS A 324 -27.18 -5.80 12.58
N VAL A 325 -26.03 -6.07 13.15
CA VAL A 325 -24.77 -5.36 12.88
C VAL A 325 -23.83 -6.30 12.13
N ASN A 326 -23.18 -5.80 11.09
CA ASN A 326 -22.23 -6.56 10.28
C ASN A 326 -20.79 -6.13 10.57
N PRO A 327 -19.79 -6.99 10.37
CA PRO A 327 -18.38 -6.67 10.54
C PRO A 327 -17.81 -5.92 9.30
N THR A 328 -18.42 -4.78 8.94
CA THR A 328 -18.23 -4.08 7.66
C THR A 328 -16.80 -3.62 7.43
N GLN A 329 -16.10 -3.22 8.48
CA GLN A 329 -14.68 -2.84 8.38
C GLN A 329 -13.78 -4.03 8.04
N CYS A 330 -14.06 -5.21 8.60
CA CYS A 330 -13.38 -6.44 8.22
C CYS A 330 -13.65 -6.81 6.75
N GLU A 331 -14.88 -6.62 6.28
CA GLU A 331 -15.26 -6.88 4.89
C GLU A 331 -14.52 -5.92 3.94
N ALA A 332 -14.53 -4.62 4.24
CA ALA A 332 -13.81 -3.62 3.45
C ALA A 332 -12.31 -3.93 3.37
N LEU A 333 -11.67 -4.23 4.51
CA LEU A 333 -10.25 -4.57 4.54
C LEU A 333 -9.94 -5.83 3.72
N THR A 334 -10.76 -6.87 3.80
CA THR A 334 -10.53 -8.08 2.99
C THR A 334 -10.72 -7.85 1.50
N MET A 335 -11.63 -6.97 1.07
CA MET A 335 -11.76 -6.57 -0.34
C MET A 335 -10.54 -5.79 -0.81
N VAL A 336 -10.02 -4.86 -0.01
CA VAL A 336 -8.76 -4.14 -0.30
C VAL A 336 -7.61 -5.13 -0.48
N CYS A 337 -7.45 -6.08 0.45
CA CYS A 337 -6.40 -7.09 0.34
C CYS A 337 -6.51 -7.93 -0.94
N ALA A 338 -7.73 -8.32 -1.32
CA ALA A 338 -7.97 -9.06 -2.56
C ALA A 338 -7.56 -8.25 -3.80
N GLN A 339 -7.88 -6.94 -3.82
CA GLN A 339 -7.46 -6.04 -4.90
C GLN A 339 -5.94 -5.93 -4.99
N VAL A 340 -5.26 -5.77 -3.85
CA VAL A 340 -3.77 -5.69 -3.81
C VAL A 340 -3.13 -6.98 -4.31
N MET A 341 -3.67 -8.15 -3.95
CA MET A 341 -3.20 -9.44 -4.47
C MET A 341 -3.38 -9.54 -5.99
N GLY A 342 -4.49 -9.04 -6.53
CA GLY A 342 -4.73 -8.92 -7.97
C GLY A 342 -3.73 -8.00 -8.66
N ASN A 343 -3.47 -6.83 -8.06
CA ASN A 343 -2.47 -5.87 -8.53
C ASN A 343 -1.06 -6.48 -8.53
N ASN A 344 -0.72 -7.32 -7.55
CA ASN A 344 0.57 -8.01 -7.50
C ASN A 344 0.79 -8.90 -8.73
N THR A 345 -0.24 -9.60 -9.18
CA THR A 345 -0.19 -10.40 -10.40
C THR A 345 0.06 -9.51 -11.62
N ALA A 346 -0.65 -8.39 -11.72
CA ALA A 346 -0.48 -7.45 -12.83
C ALA A 346 0.93 -6.83 -12.86
N VAL A 347 1.45 -6.41 -11.69
CA VAL A 347 2.80 -5.82 -11.56
C VAL A 347 3.89 -6.84 -11.89
N SER A 348 3.78 -8.07 -11.37
CA SER A 348 4.75 -9.13 -11.63
C SER A 348 4.80 -9.50 -13.12
N PHE A 349 3.62 -9.64 -13.77
CA PHE A 349 3.54 -9.88 -15.20
C PHE A 349 4.14 -8.72 -16.00
N ALA A 350 3.74 -7.49 -15.71
CA ALA A 350 4.21 -6.28 -16.39
C ALA A 350 5.72 -6.07 -16.20
N GLY A 351 6.25 -6.35 -15.00
CA GLY A 351 7.68 -6.30 -14.70
C GLY A 351 8.51 -7.32 -15.45
N SER A 352 7.93 -8.51 -15.74
CA SER A 352 8.60 -9.56 -16.52
C SER A 352 8.72 -9.26 -18.02
N GLN A 353 8.06 -8.19 -18.49
CA GLN A 353 8.05 -7.80 -19.88
C GLN A 353 9.17 -6.80 -20.18
N GLY A 354 9.27 -6.42 -21.45
CA GLY A 354 10.31 -5.53 -21.96
C GLY A 354 11.27 -6.27 -22.88
N HIS A 355 11.75 -5.54 -23.87
CA HIS A 355 12.75 -6.05 -24.81
C HIS A 355 13.92 -5.07 -24.83
N PHE A 356 15.11 -5.61 -24.67
CA PHE A 356 16.35 -4.83 -24.70
C PHE A 356 16.35 -3.68 -23.67
N GLU A 357 16.40 -2.45 -24.11
CA GLU A 357 16.64 -1.27 -23.25
C GLU A 357 15.37 -0.61 -22.71
N LEU A 358 14.15 -1.20 -22.92
CA LEU A 358 12.93 -0.57 -22.42
C LEU A 358 11.81 -1.56 -22.10
N ASN A 359 11.33 -1.53 -20.88
CA ASN A 359 10.02 -2.04 -20.49
C ASN A 359 8.94 -1.03 -20.91
N VAL A 360 7.87 -1.51 -21.55
CA VAL A 360 6.76 -0.67 -22.04
C VAL A 360 5.42 -0.96 -21.36
N TYR A 361 5.46 -1.32 -20.08
CA TYR A 361 4.30 -1.51 -19.19
C TYR A 361 4.31 -0.53 -18.00
N LYS A 362 5.12 0.54 -18.08
CA LYS A 362 5.33 1.47 -16.98
C LYS A 362 4.05 2.08 -16.41
N PRO A 363 3.07 2.56 -17.21
CA PRO A 363 1.83 3.14 -16.67
C PRO A 363 1.03 2.15 -15.82
N VAL A 364 0.97 0.87 -16.22
CA VAL A 364 0.29 -0.18 -15.47
C VAL A 364 1.00 -0.48 -14.16
N ILE A 365 2.34 -0.61 -14.18
CA ILE A 365 3.15 -0.83 -12.97
C ILE A 365 2.94 0.32 -11.99
N ALA A 366 3.11 1.56 -12.44
CA ALA A 366 2.94 2.76 -11.59
C ALA A 366 1.57 2.80 -10.93
N THR A 367 0.51 2.62 -11.72
CA THR A 367 -0.87 2.72 -11.23
C THR A 367 -1.18 1.64 -10.20
N ASN A 368 -0.82 0.38 -10.47
CA ASN A 368 -1.11 -0.71 -9.54
C ASN A 368 -0.31 -0.61 -8.24
N VAL A 369 0.97 -0.19 -8.31
CA VAL A 369 1.78 0.02 -7.11
C VAL A 369 1.21 1.16 -6.26
N LEU A 370 0.96 2.32 -6.86
CA LEU A 370 0.44 3.49 -6.13
C LEU A 370 -0.99 3.25 -5.59
N GLN A 371 -1.84 2.55 -6.34
CA GLN A 371 -3.16 2.16 -5.86
C GLN A 371 -3.05 1.24 -4.64
N SER A 372 -2.17 0.24 -4.69
CA SER A 372 -1.98 -0.70 -3.58
C SER A 372 -1.45 -0.02 -2.32
N ILE A 373 -0.48 0.90 -2.45
CA ILE A 373 0.01 1.71 -1.34
C ILE A 373 -1.13 2.49 -0.70
N ARG A 374 -1.91 3.21 -1.51
CA ARG A 374 -3.03 4.04 -1.06
C ARG A 374 -4.12 3.22 -0.38
N LEU A 375 -4.56 2.14 -1.01
CA LEU A 375 -5.62 1.30 -0.48
C LEU A 375 -5.25 0.65 0.86
N LEU A 376 -4.01 0.15 1.00
CA LEU A 376 -3.54 -0.44 2.26
C LEU A 376 -3.45 0.62 3.38
N GLY A 377 -2.95 1.81 3.06
CA GLY A 377 -2.86 2.89 4.03
C GLY A 377 -4.23 3.36 4.52
N ASP A 378 -5.12 3.70 3.59
CA ASP A 378 -6.48 4.16 3.91
C ASP A 378 -7.27 3.09 4.69
N ALA A 379 -7.16 1.81 4.27
CA ALA A 379 -7.83 0.70 4.94
C ALA A 379 -7.26 0.44 6.35
N ALA A 380 -5.95 0.57 6.54
CA ALA A 380 -5.33 0.43 7.86
C ALA A 380 -5.84 1.48 8.86
N VAL A 381 -5.96 2.74 8.43
CA VAL A 381 -6.52 3.81 9.24
C VAL A 381 -8.00 3.55 9.53
N SER A 382 -8.80 3.26 8.50
CA SER A 382 -10.23 2.99 8.66
C SER A 382 -10.50 1.81 9.60
N PHE A 383 -9.75 0.72 9.44
CA PHE A 383 -9.88 -0.46 10.29
C PHE A 383 -9.44 -0.19 11.73
N SER A 384 -8.38 0.59 11.92
CA SER A 384 -7.93 1.04 13.23
C SER A 384 -9.03 1.82 13.97
N ASP A 385 -9.51 2.90 13.34
CA ASP A 385 -10.40 3.87 13.97
C ASP A 385 -11.83 3.35 14.15
N ASN A 386 -12.33 2.60 13.15
CA ASN A 386 -13.72 2.18 13.10
C ASN A 386 -13.93 0.70 13.50
N CYS A 387 -12.87 -0.05 13.78
CA CYS A 387 -12.98 -1.43 14.25
C CYS A 387 -12.13 -1.65 15.50
N VAL A 388 -10.79 -1.66 15.36
CA VAL A 388 -9.86 -2.16 16.40
C VAL A 388 -10.05 -1.40 17.71
N VAL A 389 -10.04 -0.07 17.68
CA VAL A 389 -10.16 0.78 18.88
C VAL A 389 -11.43 0.47 19.68
N GLY A 390 -12.52 0.13 19.01
CA GLY A 390 -13.81 -0.13 19.63
C GLY A 390 -14.08 -1.59 20.02
N ILE A 391 -13.20 -2.52 19.73
CA ILE A 391 -13.35 -3.95 20.08
C ILE A 391 -13.45 -4.13 21.61
N LYS A 392 -14.43 -4.94 22.04
CA LYS A 392 -14.59 -5.36 23.43
C LYS A 392 -14.58 -6.88 23.53
N ALA A 393 -13.98 -7.43 24.59
CA ALA A 393 -14.07 -8.85 24.89
C ALA A 393 -15.40 -9.17 25.59
N ASN A 394 -16.05 -10.25 25.20
CA ASN A 394 -17.24 -10.80 25.85
C ASN A 394 -16.78 -11.88 26.86
N GLU A 395 -16.26 -11.44 28.00
CA GLU A 395 -15.55 -12.30 28.97
C GLU A 395 -16.44 -13.43 29.48
N ASP A 396 -17.72 -13.23 29.75
CA ASP A 396 -18.64 -14.29 30.18
C ASP A 396 -18.75 -15.38 29.12
N ASN A 397 -18.85 -15.02 27.84
CA ASN A 397 -18.94 -15.99 26.75
C ASN A 397 -17.61 -16.71 26.52
N ILE A 398 -16.49 -16.00 26.63
CA ILE A 398 -15.13 -16.57 26.56
C ILE A 398 -14.96 -17.62 27.66
N ALA A 399 -15.32 -17.31 28.88
CA ALA A 399 -15.25 -18.22 30.03
C ALA A 399 -16.14 -19.47 29.81
N ALA A 400 -17.40 -19.27 29.39
CA ALA A 400 -18.33 -20.37 29.13
C ALA A 400 -17.84 -21.30 28.00
N LEU A 401 -17.22 -20.76 26.95
CA LEU A 401 -16.63 -21.58 25.88
C LEU A 401 -15.41 -22.37 26.36
N MET A 402 -14.59 -21.78 27.22
CA MET A 402 -13.42 -22.44 27.79
C MET A 402 -13.80 -23.60 28.75
N GLU A 403 -14.78 -23.37 29.61
CA GLU A 403 -15.29 -24.40 30.53
C GLU A 403 -15.83 -25.65 29.81
N ARG A 404 -16.39 -25.48 28.63
CA ARG A 404 -16.92 -26.57 27.79
C ARG A 404 -15.87 -27.31 27.01
N SER A 405 -14.64 -26.79 26.91
CA SER A 405 -13.59 -27.39 26.09
C SER A 405 -13.06 -28.70 26.69
N LEU A 406 -13.06 -29.74 25.87
CA LEU A 406 -12.45 -31.02 26.21
C LEU A 406 -10.92 -31.02 26.11
N MET A 407 -10.32 -29.97 25.52
CA MET A 407 -8.87 -29.89 25.32
C MET A 407 -8.11 -29.46 26.57
N LEU A 408 -8.82 -29.06 27.63
CA LEU A 408 -8.24 -28.91 28.99
C LEU A 408 -7.69 -30.25 29.54
N VAL A 409 -8.13 -31.37 29.01
CA VAL A 409 -7.59 -32.72 29.34
C VAL A 409 -6.07 -32.81 29.10
N THR A 410 -5.52 -31.94 28.26
CA THR A 410 -4.07 -31.90 28.01
C THR A 410 -3.26 -31.70 29.29
N ALA A 411 -3.80 -30.97 30.28
CA ALA A 411 -3.17 -30.81 31.59
C ALA A 411 -3.09 -32.11 32.40
N LEU A 412 -4.01 -33.05 32.19
CA LEU A 412 -4.01 -34.36 32.88
C LEU A 412 -3.00 -35.33 32.27
N ALA A 413 -2.66 -35.23 31.02
CA ALA A 413 -1.83 -36.18 30.29
C ALA A 413 -0.47 -36.48 30.97
N PRO A 414 0.26 -35.52 31.55
CA PRO A 414 1.49 -35.80 32.28
C PRO A 414 1.29 -36.68 33.54
N THR A 415 0.11 -36.60 34.16
CA THR A 415 -0.20 -37.35 35.43
C THR A 415 -0.81 -38.72 35.16
N ILE A 416 -1.80 -38.78 34.25
CA ILE A 416 -2.55 -40.03 34.02
C ILE A 416 -2.13 -40.80 32.77
N GLY A 417 -1.25 -40.21 31.95
CA GLY A 417 -0.83 -40.75 30.65
C GLY A 417 -1.79 -40.35 29.50
N TYR A 418 -1.24 -40.33 28.29
CA TYR A 418 -1.95 -39.86 27.06
C TYR A 418 -3.22 -40.70 26.77
N ASP A 419 -3.13 -42.03 26.86
CA ASP A 419 -4.25 -42.93 26.52
C ASP A 419 -5.42 -42.78 27.51
N ASN A 420 -5.13 -42.62 28.80
CA ASN A 420 -6.14 -42.37 29.81
C ASN A 420 -6.78 -40.98 29.62
N ALA A 421 -5.98 -39.96 29.36
CA ALA A 421 -6.49 -38.63 29.03
C ALA A 421 -7.40 -38.65 27.78
N THR A 422 -7.00 -39.39 26.74
CA THR A 422 -7.83 -39.60 25.53
C THR A 422 -9.16 -40.29 25.89
N THR A 423 -9.12 -41.28 26.76
CA THR A 423 -10.32 -42.03 27.25
C THR A 423 -11.28 -41.08 27.98
N VAL A 424 -10.76 -40.26 28.89
CA VAL A 424 -11.55 -39.24 29.62
C VAL A 424 -12.25 -38.28 28.64
N ALA A 425 -11.49 -37.67 27.69
CA ALA A 425 -12.04 -36.73 26.75
C ALA A 425 -13.11 -37.34 25.83
N LYS A 426 -12.86 -38.52 25.27
CA LYS A 426 -13.82 -39.23 24.41
C LYS A 426 -15.08 -39.64 25.15
N THR A 427 -14.95 -40.07 26.43
CA THR A 427 -16.08 -40.46 27.25
C THR A 427 -16.93 -39.24 27.61
N ALA A 428 -16.30 -38.14 28.01
CA ALA A 428 -16.98 -36.87 28.27
C ALA A 428 -17.75 -36.36 27.05
N HIS A 429 -17.12 -36.41 25.87
CA HIS A 429 -17.78 -36.01 24.61
C HIS A 429 -19.00 -36.92 24.32
N LYS A 430 -18.84 -38.23 24.40
CA LYS A 430 -19.91 -39.20 24.10
C LYS A 430 -21.10 -39.08 25.05
N ASN A 431 -20.84 -38.82 26.31
CA ASN A 431 -21.86 -38.78 27.35
C ASN A 431 -22.45 -37.38 27.55
N GLY A 432 -21.88 -36.35 26.96
CA GLY A 432 -22.24 -34.95 27.20
C GLY A 432 -21.93 -34.49 28.63
N THR A 433 -20.92 -35.09 29.25
CA THR A 433 -20.46 -34.79 30.60
C THR A 433 -19.18 -33.95 30.60
N THR A 434 -18.72 -33.52 31.75
CA THR A 434 -17.48 -32.74 31.90
C THR A 434 -16.24 -33.67 31.99
N LEU A 435 -15.07 -33.13 31.71
CA LEU A 435 -13.80 -33.83 31.94
C LEU A 435 -13.63 -34.24 33.41
N ARG A 436 -14.05 -33.36 34.33
CA ARG A 436 -13.97 -33.60 35.77
C ARG A 436 -14.78 -34.82 36.19
N GLU A 437 -16.04 -34.85 35.73
CA GLU A 437 -16.94 -36.00 36.04
C GLU A 437 -16.34 -37.34 35.54
N GLU A 438 -15.86 -37.37 34.30
CA GLU A 438 -15.37 -38.62 33.72
C GLU A 438 -13.97 -39.04 34.24
N ALA A 439 -13.11 -38.08 34.59
CA ALA A 439 -11.80 -38.37 35.18
C ALA A 439 -11.93 -38.96 36.59
N VAL A 440 -12.83 -38.38 37.39
CA VAL A 440 -13.11 -38.86 38.75
C VAL A 440 -13.84 -40.20 38.73
N LYS A 441 -14.91 -40.33 37.95
CA LYS A 441 -15.69 -41.56 37.80
C LYS A 441 -14.84 -42.72 37.25
N GLY A 442 -13.90 -42.43 36.37
CA GLY A 442 -12.95 -43.41 35.85
C GLY A 442 -11.86 -43.80 36.83
N GLY A 443 -11.77 -43.16 38.00
CA GLY A 443 -10.77 -43.43 39.03
C GLY A 443 -9.35 -42.99 38.64
N PHE A 444 -9.23 -42.05 37.68
CA PHE A 444 -7.93 -41.58 37.24
C PHE A 444 -7.34 -40.53 38.17
N VAL A 445 -8.19 -39.66 38.74
CA VAL A 445 -7.85 -38.63 39.74
C VAL A 445 -9.02 -38.42 40.70
N THR A 446 -8.75 -37.85 41.87
CA THR A 446 -9.79 -37.33 42.78
C THR A 446 -10.27 -35.95 42.28
N GLU A 447 -11.37 -35.44 42.86
CA GLU A 447 -11.87 -34.08 42.55
C GLU A 447 -10.82 -33.01 42.88
N GLU A 448 -10.18 -33.11 44.04
CA GLU A 448 -9.16 -32.15 44.48
C GLU A 448 -7.89 -32.19 43.59
N GLU A 449 -7.49 -33.41 43.17
CA GLU A 449 -6.39 -33.54 42.21
C GLU A 449 -6.75 -32.97 40.88
N PHE A 450 -7.97 -33.17 40.34
CA PHE A 450 -8.43 -32.59 39.09
C PHE A 450 -8.38 -31.06 39.14
N ASP A 451 -8.96 -30.45 40.18
CA ASP A 451 -9.03 -28.99 40.35
C ASP A 451 -7.64 -28.37 40.55
N THR A 452 -6.67 -29.14 41.05
CA THR A 452 -5.28 -28.70 41.19
C THR A 452 -4.50 -28.77 39.87
N ILE A 453 -4.78 -29.80 39.03
CA ILE A 453 -4.01 -30.07 37.80
C ILE A 453 -4.58 -29.29 36.63
N VAL A 454 -5.91 -29.26 36.48
CA VAL A 454 -6.58 -28.64 35.31
C VAL A 454 -6.88 -27.18 35.62
N ARG A 455 -5.85 -26.37 35.47
CA ARG A 455 -5.91 -24.93 35.67
C ARG A 455 -5.53 -24.23 34.36
N PRO A 456 -6.48 -23.60 33.66
CA PRO A 456 -6.20 -22.94 32.39
C PRO A 456 -5.08 -21.88 32.48
N GLU A 457 -4.97 -21.18 33.62
CA GLU A 457 -3.92 -20.19 33.89
C GLU A 457 -2.51 -20.79 33.91
N ASP A 458 -2.39 -22.09 34.18
CA ASP A 458 -1.11 -22.81 34.17
C ASP A 458 -0.77 -23.41 32.79
N MET A 459 -1.64 -23.22 31.79
CA MET A 459 -1.49 -23.80 30.45
C MET A 459 -1.09 -22.77 29.37
N ILE A 460 -0.90 -21.50 29.73
CA ILE A 460 -0.66 -20.38 28.81
C ILE A 460 0.82 -20.02 28.63
N ALA A 461 1.72 -20.74 29.31
CA ALA A 461 3.18 -20.51 29.20
C ALA A 461 3.93 -21.82 29.54
N PRO A 462 5.20 -21.95 29.12
CA PRO A 462 6.09 -23.00 29.60
C PRO A 462 6.25 -22.97 31.14
N LYS A 463 6.39 -24.14 31.77
CA LYS A 463 6.66 -24.28 33.21
C LYS A 463 8.14 -24.50 33.47
#